data_55aa6155772c9009c3b8415f454e511c
#
_entry.id   55aa6155772c9009c3b8415f454e511c
#
_cell.length_a   1.000
_cell.length_b   1.000
_cell.length_c   1.000
_cell.angle_alpha   90.00
_cell.angle_beta   90.00
_cell.angle_gamma   90.00
#
_symmetry.space_group_name_H-M   'P 1'
#
loop_
_entity.id
_entity.type
_entity.pdbx_description
1 polymer ?
#
loop_
_entity_poly.entity_id
_entity_poly.type
_entity_poly.pdbx_seq_one_letter_code
_entity_poly.pdbx_strand_id
1 'polypeptide(L)'
;MLDILPHDGGIHEIRMARAPVNAFDINLVRALREAIVEAPSHGARGIVLSGAQGMFSAGVDVPALIQRDRAGVQAFWNEFFALCGAIAASSIPTVAAITGHSPAGGAVVALFCDYRIMAHGPYKIGLNEVQVGLSVPEPIQFAMRRIVGNYRAERLVVAGAMVDAEQAHAIGLVDELATVEQVVQRAVMWMTDMLKLPPNAMLRTRAIARADLVEVWGDTTDLLDPGFIDDFFADETQGVLKALVARLKSK
;
A
#
# COMPACT_ATOMS: atom_id res chain seq x y z
N MET A 1 -10.82 -13.41 3.26
CA MET A 1 -9.95 -12.28 3.58
C MET A 1 -9.17 -11.83 2.35
N LEU A 2 -8.56 -12.77 1.62
CA LEU A 2 -8.01 -12.55 0.28
C LEU A 2 -8.66 -13.52 -0.70
N ASP A 3 -8.84 -13.07 -1.94
CA ASP A 3 -9.17 -13.93 -3.08
C ASP A 3 -7.96 -13.91 -4.03
N ILE A 4 -7.49 -15.09 -4.44
CA ILE A 4 -6.44 -15.24 -5.44
C ILE A 4 -7.11 -15.65 -6.75
N LEU A 5 -7.09 -14.74 -7.72
CA LEU A 5 -7.77 -14.90 -9.00
C LEU A 5 -6.72 -15.01 -10.12
N PRO A 6 -6.58 -16.19 -10.75
CA PRO A 6 -5.65 -16.34 -11.85
C PRO A 6 -6.23 -15.70 -13.13
N HIS A 7 -5.37 -14.99 -13.85
CA HIS A 7 -5.59 -14.49 -15.20
C HIS A 7 -4.61 -15.13 -16.17
N ASP A 8 -4.90 -15.02 -17.46
CA ASP A 8 -4.04 -15.55 -18.51
C ASP A 8 -2.60 -15.01 -18.42
N GLY A 9 -1.65 -15.80 -18.89
CA GLY A 9 -0.25 -15.40 -18.94
C GLY A 9 0.51 -15.48 -17.59
N GLY A 10 -0.08 -16.11 -16.57
CA GLY A 10 0.52 -16.24 -15.24
C GLY A 10 0.38 -14.97 -14.41
N ILE A 11 -0.67 -14.19 -14.61
CA ILE A 11 -0.98 -13.03 -13.79
C ILE A 11 -1.88 -13.48 -12.65
N HIS A 12 -1.48 -13.21 -11.41
CA HIS A 12 -2.30 -13.45 -10.23
C HIS A 12 -2.84 -12.13 -9.68
N GLU A 13 -4.16 -11.98 -9.65
CA GLU A 13 -4.80 -10.92 -8.90
C GLU A 13 -4.96 -11.37 -7.45
N ILE A 14 -4.36 -10.62 -6.54
CA ILE A 14 -4.53 -10.76 -5.10
C ILE A 14 -5.52 -9.67 -4.67
N ARG A 15 -6.78 -10.08 -4.51
CA ARG A 15 -7.85 -9.16 -4.14
C ARG A 15 -8.08 -9.16 -2.64
N MET A 16 -7.95 -8.00 -2.03
CA MET A 16 -8.36 -7.78 -0.65
C MET A 16 -9.89 -7.87 -0.55
N ALA A 17 -10.40 -8.78 0.28
CA ALA A 17 -11.82 -9.09 0.46
C ALA A 17 -12.20 -9.13 1.96
N ARG A 18 -11.66 -8.19 2.74
CA ARG A 18 -12.00 -8.01 4.16
C ARG A 18 -13.03 -6.89 4.30
N ALA A 19 -14.31 -7.29 4.28
CA ALA A 19 -15.40 -6.34 4.47
C ALA A 19 -15.31 -5.62 5.84
N PRO A 20 -15.83 -4.38 5.93
CA PRO A 20 -16.46 -3.62 4.84
C PRO A 20 -15.48 -2.82 3.98
N VAL A 21 -14.25 -2.56 4.43
CA VAL A 21 -13.38 -1.52 3.87
C VAL A 21 -11.92 -1.94 3.69
N ASN A 22 -11.62 -3.23 3.73
CA ASN A 22 -10.27 -3.77 3.61
C ASN A 22 -9.26 -3.10 4.58
N ALA A 23 -9.70 -2.82 5.82
CA ALA A 23 -8.82 -2.25 6.82
C ALA A 23 -7.75 -3.27 7.23
N PHE A 24 -6.50 -2.84 7.34
CA PHE A 24 -5.37 -3.71 7.67
C PHE A 24 -5.33 -4.05 9.15
N ASP A 25 -5.73 -5.27 9.49
CA ASP A 25 -5.34 -5.92 10.75
C ASP A 25 -4.13 -6.83 10.50
N ILE A 26 -3.54 -7.38 11.57
CA ILE A 26 -2.35 -8.22 11.46
C ILE A 26 -2.57 -9.47 10.59
N ASN A 27 -3.80 -9.99 10.55
CA ASN A 27 -4.12 -11.19 9.78
C ASN A 27 -4.18 -10.89 8.28
N LEU A 28 -4.82 -9.78 7.88
CA LEU A 28 -4.85 -9.36 6.47
C LEU A 28 -3.44 -9.01 5.99
N VAL A 29 -2.66 -8.29 6.80
CA VAL A 29 -1.28 -7.91 6.47
C VAL A 29 -0.42 -9.14 6.24
N ARG A 30 -0.47 -10.11 7.16
CA ARG A 30 0.28 -11.37 7.05
C ARG A 30 -0.14 -12.18 5.82
N ALA A 31 -1.45 -12.38 5.63
CA ALA A 31 -1.96 -13.12 4.49
C ALA A 31 -1.54 -12.46 3.15
N LEU A 32 -1.58 -11.13 3.07
CA LEU A 32 -1.18 -10.39 1.88
C LEU A 32 0.33 -10.54 1.62
N ARG A 33 1.17 -10.42 2.65
CA ARG A 33 2.61 -10.63 2.55
C ARG A 33 2.94 -12.06 2.08
N GLU A 34 2.33 -13.07 2.70
CA GLU A 34 2.52 -14.47 2.33
C GLU A 34 2.09 -14.72 0.88
N ALA A 35 0.92 -14.24 0.47
CA ALA A 35 0.43 -14.37 -0.89
C ALA A 35 1.39 -13.74 -1.94
N ILE A 36 2.00 -12.58 -1.62
CA ILE A 36 2.97 -11.91 -2.51
C ILE A 36 4.27 -12.71 -2.59
N VAL A 37 4.80 -13.16 -1.46
CA VAL A 37 6.07 -13.90 -1.40
C VAL A 37 5.95 -15.27 -2.09
N GLU A 38 4.82 -15.93 -1.92
CA GLU A 38 4.58 -17.27 -2.47
C GLU A 38 4.10 -17.27 -3.93
N ALA A 39 3.60 -16.14 -4.44
CA ALA A 39 3.04 -16.06 -5.78
C ALA A 39 3.96 -16.64 -6.88
N PRO A 40 5.29 -16.37 -6.92
CA PRO A 40 6.17 -16.94 -7.93
C PRO A 40 6.25 -18.47 -7.87
N SER A 41 6.26 -19.07 -6.66
CA SER A 41 6.29 -20.52 -6.48
C SER A 41 4.99 -21.20 -6.91
N HIS A 42 3.89 -20.44 -6.93
CA HIS A 42 2.58 -20.88 -7.45
C HIS A 42 2.36 -20.53 -8.94
N GLY A 43 3.44 -20.20 -9.67
CA GLY A 43 3.42 -19.99 -11.11
C GLY A 43 3.05 -18.55 -11.54
N ALA A 44 2.95 -17.61 -10.61
CA ALA A 44 2.75 -16.21 -10.98
C ALA A 44 3.98 -15.62 -11.67
N ARG A 45 3.75 -14.88 -12.75
CA ARG A 45 4.73 -14.08 -13.48
C ARG A 45 4.56 -12.59 -13.23
N GLY A 46 3.41 -12.18 -12.70
CA GLY A 46 3.08 -10.82 -12.30
C GLY A 46 1.93 -10.81 -11.31
N ILE A 47 1.88 -9.78 -10.47
CA ILE A 47 0.88 -9.62 -9.41
C ILE A 47 0.08 -8.35 -9.65
N VAL A 48 -1.26 -8.47 -9.58
CA VAL A 48 -2.19 -7.34 -9.50
C VAL A 48 -2.75 -7.30 -8.08
N LEU A 49 -2.49 -6.21 -7.34
CA LEU A 49 -3.14 -5.98 -6.04
C LEU A 49 -4.43 -5.19 -6.27
N SER A 50 -5.56 -5.70 -5.78
CA SER A 50 -6.86 -5.04 -5.94
C SER A 50 -7.67 -5.03 -4.64
N GLY A 51 -8.79 -4.31 -4.64
CA GLY A 51 -9.74 -4.26 -3.54
C GLY A 51 -11.19 -4.35 -4.03
N ALA A 52 -12.14 -4.01 -3.17
CA ALA A 52 -13.55 -3.89 -3.56
C ALA A 52 -13.79 -2.61 -4.38
N GLN A 53 -14.80 -2.62 -5.24
CA GLN A 53 -15.21 -1.40 -5.94
C GLN A 53 -15.55 -0.29 -4.95
N GLY A 54 -14.98 0.89 -5.17
CA GLY A 54 -15.10 2.06 -4.31
C GLY A 54 -14.12 2.11 -3.12
N MET A 55 -13.44 0.99 -2.82
CA MET A 55 -12.52 0.93 -1.70
C MET A 55 -11.36 -0.03 -1.98
N PHE A 56 -10.17 0.50 -2.20
CA PHE A 56 -8.96 -0.33 -2.24
C PHE A 56 -8.62 -0.82 -0.83
N SER A 57 -8.36 0.10 0.08
CA SER A 57 -8.21 -0.16 1.53
C SER A 57 -8.42 1.13 2.31
N ALA A 58 -9.05 1.04 3.48
CA ALA A 58 -9.19 2.16 4.41
C ALA A 58 -7.93 2.41 5.26
N GLY A 59 -6.82 1.72 4.98
CA GLY A 59 -5.60 1.79 5.79
C GLY A 59 -5.69 0.89 7.02
N VAL A 60 -4.95 1.26 8.07
CA VAL A 60 -4.85 0.45 9.31
C VAL A 60 -6.19 0.37 10.04
N ASP A 61 -6.52 -0.81 10.55
CA ASP A 61 -7.68 -1.04 11.42
C ASP A 61 -7.44 -0.42 12.80
N VAL A 62 -7.61 0.91 12.87
CA VAL A 62 -7.40 1.68 14.10
C VAL A 62 -8.26 1.16 15.26
N PRO A 63 -9.57 0.84 15.08
CA PRO A 63 -10.38 0.22 16.13
C PRO A 63 -9.78 -1.06 16.73
N ALA A 64 -9.16 -1.90 15.91
CA ALA A 64 -8.51 -3.12 16.37
C ALA A 64 -7.12 -2.84 17.00
N LEU A 65 -6.36 -1.91 16.41
CA LEU A 65 -5.00 -1.63 16.86
C LEU A 65 -4.96 -0.92 18.21
N ILE A 66 -5.88 0.02 18.47
CA ILE A 66 -5.96 0.77 19.74
C ILE A 66 -6.26 -0.11 20.95
N GLN A 67 -6.76 -1.34 20.74
CA GLN A 67 -7.04 -2.30 21.81
C GLN A 67 -5.82 -3.18 22.14
N ARG A 68 -4.72 -3.04 21.40
CA ARG A 68 -3.52 -3.82 21.60
C ARG A 68 -2.61 -3.18 22.64
N ASP A 69 -1.88 -4.01 23.36
CA ASP A 69 -0.75 -3.56 24.16
C ASP A 69 0.45 -3.18 23.28
N ARG A 70 1.49 -2.68 23.90
CA ARG A 70 2.71 -2.23 23.19
C ARG A 70 3.31 -3.35 22.33
N ALA A 71 3.37 -4.57 22.84
CA ALA A 71 3.91 -5.70 22.09
C ALA A 71 3.04 -6.05 20.87
N GLY A 72 1.72 -5.98 21.01
CA GLY A 72 0.78 -6.21 19.92
C GLY A 72 0.83 -5.11 18.84
N VAL A 73 1.03 -3.84 19.22
CA VAL A 73 1.22 -2.71 18.29
C VAL A 73 2.55 -2.86 17.56
N GLN A 74 3.63 -3.18 18.29
CA GLN A 74 4.94 -3.44 17.67
C GLN A 74 4.87 -4.59 16.67
N ALA A 75 4.22 -5.71 17.03
CA ALA A 75 4.06 -6.87 16.17
C ALA A 75 3.26 -6.53 14.88
N PHE A 76 2.23 -5.68 14.98
CA PHE A 76 1.48 -5.22 13.82
C PHE A 76 2.36 -4.41 12.87
N TRP A 77 3.10 -3.44 13.36
CA TRP A 77 3.93 -2.58 12.52
C TRP A 77 5.10 -3.33 11.89
N ASN A 78 5.72 -4.26 12.63
CA ASN A 78 6.75 -5.12 12.07
C ASN A 78 6.21 -5.93 10.87
N GLU A 79 5.01 -6.51 11.01
CA GLU A 79 4.39 -7.28 9.93
C GLU A 79 3.98 -6.36 8.75
N PHE A 80 3.48 -5.15 9.02
CA PHE A 80 3.10 -4.19 7.98
C PHE A 80 4.32 -3.71 7.17
N PHE A 81 5.44 -3.44 7.83
CA PHE A 81 6.67 -3.06 7.14
C PHE A 81 7.29 -4.24 6.39
N ALA A 82 7.21 -5.45 6.94
CA ALA A 82 7.61 -6.65 6.22
C ALA A 82 6.77 -6.86 4.94
N LEU A 83 5.47 -6.55 4.96
CA LEU A 83 4.63 -6.54 3.76
C LEU A 83 5.14 -5.52 2.73
N CYS A 84 5.39 -4.28 3.14
CA CYS A 84 5.89 -3.23 2.24
C CYS A 84 7.25 -3.62 1.63
N GLY A 85 8.16 -4.14 2.44
CA GLY A 85 9.45 -4.68 1.99
C GLY A 85 9.29 -5.83 1.00
N ALA A 86 8.34 -6.74 1.24
CA ALA A 86 8.05 -7.85 0.34
C ALA A 86 7.53 -7.38 -1.03
N ILE A 87 6.70 -6.33 -1.09
CA ILE A 87 6.26 -5.72 -2.35
C ILE A 87 7.44 -5.08 -3.08
N ALA A 88 8.25 -4.30 -2.36
CA ALA A 88 9.43 -3.65 -2.92
C ALA A 88 10.42 -4.68 -3.52
N ALA A 89 10.69 -5.76 -2.79
CA ALA A 89 11.64 -6.83 -3.13
C ALA A 89 11.04 -7.94 -4.02
N SER A 90 9.76 -7.85 -4.41
CA SER A 90 9.13 -8.88 -5.24
C SER A 90 9.97 -9.19 -6.48
N SER A 91 10.23 -10.47 -6.72
CA SER A 91 11.01 -10.94 -7.88
C SER A 91 10.27 -10.81 -9.22
N ILE A 92 8.97 -10.56 -9.18
CA ILE A 92 8.10 -10.38 -10.35
C ILE A 92 7.39 -9.02 -10.30
N PRO A 93 6.96 -8.46 -11.44
CA PRO A 93 6.28 -7.17 -11.48
C PRO A 93 4.98 -7.15 -10.65
N THR A 94 4.70 -6.00 -10.04
CA THR A 94 3.50 -5.76 -9.23
C THR A 94 2.78 -4.52 -9.71
N VAL A 95 1.45 -4.53 -9.77
CA VAL A 95 0.64 -3.36 -10.10
C VAL A 95 -0.47 -3.19 -9.07
N ALA A 96 -0.67 -1.96 -8.60
CA ALA A 96 -1.80 -1.62 -7.75
C ALA A 96 -2.99 -1.18 -8.63
N ALA A 97 -4.05 -1.98 -8.63
CA ALA A 97 -5.35 -1.63 -9.16
C ALA A 97 -6.16 -0.96 -8.04
N ILE A 98 -6.03 0.36 -7.92
CA ILE A 98 -6.62 1.15 -6.84
C ILE A 98 -8.10 1.35 -7.15
N THR A 99 -8.93 0.40 -6.72
CA THR A 99 -10.34 0.26 -7.02
C THR A 99 -11.25 1.32 -6.37
N GLY A 100 -10.69 2.28 -5.65
CA GLY A 100 -11.45 3.33 -4.96
C GLY A 100 -10.60 4.09 -3.96
N HIS A 101 -11.17 4.49 -2.83
CA HIS A 101 -10.44 5.17 -1.76
C HIS A 101 -9.24 4.36 -1.26
N SER A 102 -8.12 5.05 -1.02
CA SER A 102 -6.85 4.46 -0.58
C SER A 102 -6.10 5.39 0.38
N PRO A 103 -6.63 5.69 1.59
CA PRO A 103 -5.90 6.47 2.59
C PRO A 103 -4.82 5.67 3.29
N ALA A 104 -3.83 6.37 3.85
CA ALA A 104 -2.79 5.85 4.76
C ALA A 104 -2.20 4.52 4.27
N GLY A 105 -2.29 3.45 5.06
CA GLY A 105 -1.77 2.13 4.71
C GLY A 105 -2.15 1.62 3.31
N GLY A 106 -3.33 1.98 2.78
CA GLY A 106 -3.72 1.66 1.40
C GLY A 106 -2.83 2.35 0.38
N ALA A 107 -2.58 3.65 0.56
CA ALA A 107 -1.63 4.40 -0.26
C ALA A 107 -0.21 3.84 -0.10
N VAL A 108 0.20 3.54 1.13
CA VAL A 108 1.52 2.97 1.43
C VAL A 108 1.78 1.70 0.61
N VAL A 109 0.86 0.74 0.62
CA VAL A 109 0.98 -0.50 -0.16
C VAL A 109 1.13 -0.20 -1.66
N ALA A 110 0.35 0.74 -2.19
CA ALA A 110 0.41 1.12 -3.59
C ALA A 110 1.74 1.79 -4.00
N LEU A 111 2.39 2.56 -3.09
CA LEU A 111 3.67 3.22 -3.35
C LEU A 111 4.79 2.22 -3.70
N PHE A 112 4.73 1.00 -3.17
CA PHE A 112 5.77 -0.01 -3.39
C PHE A 112 5.52 -0.89 -4.62
N CYS A 113 4.38 -0.76 -5.31
CA CYS A 113 4.14 -1.42 -6.59
C CYS A 113 4.92 -0.76 -7.73
N ASP A 114 5.11 -1.48 -8.84
CA ASP A 114 5.78 -0.95 -10.04
C ASP A 114 4.91 0.09 -10.76
N TYR A 115 3.61 -0.12 -10.77
CA TYR A 115 2.64 0.72 -11.47
C TYR A 115 1.35 0.86 -10.65
N ARG A 116 0.65 1.96 -10.80
CA ARG A 116 -0.57 2.32 -10.06
C ARG A 116 -1.63 2.79 -11.03
N ILE A 117 -2.74 2.07 -11.11
CA ILE A 117 -3.93 2.48 -11.86
C ILE A 117 -5.02 2.76 -10.85
N MET A 118 -5.62 3.95 -10.90
CA MET A 118 -6.63 4.35 -9.94
C MET A 118 -8.00 4.53 -10.60
N ALA A 119 -9.04 4.15 -9.87
CA ALA A 119 -10.42 4.42 -10.27
C ALA A 119 -10.67 5.93 -10.35
N HIS A 120 -11.12 6.40 -11.51
CA HIS A 120 -11.63 7.75 -11.70
C HIS A 120 -12.94 7.94 -10.94
N GLY A 121 -13.14 9.09 -10.31
CA GLY A 121 -14.33 9.41 -9.54
C GLY A 121 -14.03 10.11 -8.21
N PRO A 122 -14.97 10.14 -7.25
CA PRO A 122 -14.84 10.89 -6.01
C PRO A 122 -13.91 10.23 -4.99
N TYR A 123 -12.96 9.43 -5.49
CA TYR A 123 -12.02 8.66 -4.67
C TYR A 123 -10.80 9.50 -4.30
N LYS A 124 -10.21 9.19 -3.15
CA LYS A 124 -9.03 9.90 -2.63
C LYS A 124 -7.94 8.92 -2.23
N ILE A 125 -6.70 9.36 -2.44
CA ILE A 125 -5.47 8.67 -2.04
C ILE A 125 -4.53 9.65 -1.32
N GLY A 126 -3.76 9.17 -0.35
CA GLY A 126 -2.76 9.99 0.33
C GLY A 126 -2.30 9.40 1.66
N LEU A 127 -1.22 9.97 2.17
CA LEU A 127 -0.61 9.63 3.46
C LEU A 127 -1.13 10.61 4.51
N ASN A 128 -2.16 10.22 5.24
CA ASN A 128 -2.83 11.09 6.21
C ASN A 128 -2.55 10.70 7.67
N GLU A 129 -1.45 10.02 7.92
CA GLU A 129 -1.01 9.53 9.23
C GLU A 129 -0.89 10.65 10.26
N VAL A 130 -0.35 11.81 9.86
CA VAL A 130 -0.20 12.98 10.76
C VAL A 130 -1.54 13.51 11.28
N GLN A 131 -2.64 13.30 10.54
CA GLN A 131 -3.99 13.68 10.99
C GLN A 131 -4.50 12.82 12.15
N VAL A 132 -3.83 11.70 12.41
CA VAL A 132 -4.14 10.79 13.53
C VAL A 132 -3.00 10.72 14.54
N GLY A 133 -2.06 11.67 14.50
CA GLY A 133 -0.96 11.81 15.45
C GLY A 133 0.20 10.85 15.21
N LEU A 134 0.29 10.24 14.03
CA LEU A 134 1.38 9.33 13.67
C LEU A 134 2.33 10.00 12.68
N SER A 135 3.63 9.86 12.91
CA SER A 135 4.65 10.22 11.92
C SER A 135 4.65 9.21 10.77
N VAL A 136 5.08 9.64 9.58
CA VAL A 136 5.28 8.76 8.44
C VAL A 136 6.73 8.29 8.42
N PRO A 137 7.01 6.97 8.55
CA PRO A 137 8.37 6.43 8.58
C PRO A 137 9.16 6.71 7.31
N GLU A 138 10.50 6.83 7.46
CA GLU A 138 11.41 7.19 6.37
C GLU A 138 11.27 6.31 5.11
N PRO A 139 11.13 4.98 5.15
CA PRO A 139 10.97 4.18 3.94
C PRO A 139 9.74 4.57 3.12
N ILE A 140 8.65 4.96 3.79
CA ILE A 140 7.40 5.40 3.14
C ILE A 140 7.59 6.78 2.52
N GLN A 141 8.22 7.71 3.26
CA GLN A 141 8.57 9.03 2.73
C GLN A 141 9.53 8.94 1.55
N PHE A 142 10.50 8.03 1.61
CA PHE A 142 11.42 7.76 0.50
C PHE A 142 10.66 7.33 -0.76
N ALA A 143 9.76 6.35 -0.65
CA ALA A 143 8.94 5.90 -1.76
C ALA A 143 8.07 7.02 -2.35
N MET A 144 7.47 7.86 -1.49
CA MET A 144 6.69 9.02 -1.93
C MET A 144 7.56 10.04 -2.69
N ARG A 145 8.76 10.38 -2.15
CA ARG A 145 9.70 11.30 -2.82
C ARG A 145 10.16 10.77 -4.17
N ARG A 146 10.40 9.48 -4.25
CA ARG A 146 10.82 8.80 -5.49
C ARG A 146 9.76 8.91 -6.59
N ILE A 147 8.49 8.96 -6.24
CA ILE A 147 7.36 9.01 -7.18
C ILE A 147 7.02 10.45 -7.56
N VAL A 148 6.80 11.34 -6.59
CA VAL A 148 6.26 12.68 -6.87
C VAL A 148 7.32 13.79 -6.75
N GLY A 149 8.57 13.45 -6.42
CA GLY A 149 9.66 14.40 -6.18
C GLY A 149 9.68 14.95 -4.74
N ASN A 150 10.85 15.36 -4.28
CA ASN A 150 11.12 15.70 -2.87
C ASN A 150 10.16 16.77 -2.32
N TYR A 151 10.12 17.94 -2.95
CA TYR A 151 9.35 19.09 -2.42
C TYR A 151 7.84 18.82 -2.38
N ARG A 152 7.30 18.12 -3.39
CA ARG A 152 5.88 17.77 -3.41
C ARG A 152 5.56 16.71 -2.36
N ALA A 153 6.40 15.70 -2.22
CA ALA A 153 6.25 14.68 -1.19
C ALA A 153 6.24 15.30 0.21
N GLU A 154 7.20 16.17 0.53
CA GLU A 154 7.26 16.89 1.80
C GLU A 154 5.95 17.60 2.13
N ARG A 155 5.44 18.40 1.19
CA ARG A 155 4.19 19.16 1.40
C ARG A 155 2.97 18.25 1.60
N LEU A 156 2.87 17.16 0.84
CA LEU A 156 1.74 16.22 0.95
C LEU A 156 1.79 15.46 2.28
N VAL A 157 2.97 14.95 2.64
CA VAL A 157 3.14 14.10 3.84
C VAL A 157 2.99 14.94 5.12
N VAL A 158 3.64 16.09 5.21
CA VAL A 158 3.56 16.97 6.41
C VAL A 158 2.15 17.50 6.64
N ALA A 159 1.40 17.77 5.55
CA ALA A 159 0.01 18.20 5.66
C ALA A 159 -0.99 17.03 5.85
N GLY A 160 -0.53 15.77 5.72
CA GLY A 160 -1.44 14.62 5.69
C GLY A 160 -2.45 14.72 4.55
N ALA A 161 -2.05 15.24 3.39
CA ALA A 161 -2.95 15.63 2.34
C ALA A 161 -3.56 14.43 1.61
N MET A 162 -4.87 14.46 1.44
CA MET A 162 -5.60 13.52 0.59
C MET A 162 -5.94 14.21 -0.73
N VAL A 163 -5.46 13.64 -1.84
CA VAL A 163 -5.72 14.13 -3.20
C VAL A 163 -6.79 13.28 -3.89
N ASP A 164 -7.55 13.89 -4.81
CA ASP A 164 -8.46 13.15 -5.68
C ASP A 164 -7.70 12.43 -6.81
N ALA A 165 -8.42 11.64 -7.60
CA ALA A 165 -7.83 10.80 -8.64
C ALA A 165 -7.12 11.64 -9.72
N GLU A 166 -7.73 12.73 -10.17
CA GLU A 166 -7.19 13.63 -11.19
C GLU A 166 -5.91 14.31 -10.69
N GLN A 167 -5.92 14.81 -9.48
CA GLN A 167 -4.76 15.43 -8.87
C GLN A 167 -3.65 14.40 -8.64
N ALA A 168 -3.99 13.18 -8.19
CA ALA A 168 -3.03 12.08 -8.02
C ALA A 168 -2.33 11.74 -9.35
N HIS A 169 -3.08 11.69 -10.45
CA HIS A 169 -2.52 11.46 -11.78
C HIS A 169 -1.68 12.66 -12.25
N ALA A 170 -2.18 13.88 -12.11
CA ALA A 170 -1.48 15.09 -12.54
C ALA A 170 -0.12 15.27 -11.84
N ILE A 171 0.03 14.80 -10.60
CA ILE A 171 1.29 14.88 -9.85
C ILE A 171 2.18 13.63 -9.99
N GLY A 172 1.73 12.61 -10.72
CA GLY A 172 2.46 11.35 -10.92
C GLY A 172 2.38 10.38 -9.74
N LEU A 173 1.48 10.61 -8.76
CA LEU A 173 1.27 9.67 -7.65
C LEU A 173 0.61 8.38 -8.16
N VAL A 174 -0.24 8.47 -9.17
CA VAL A 174 -0.77 7.35 -9.94
C VAL A 174 -0.42 7.51 -11.41
N ASP A 175 -0.24 6.41 -12.10
CA ASP A 175 0.30 6.37 -13.46
C ASP A 175 -0.83 6.43 -14.51
N GLU A 176 -2.03 5.93 -14.17
CA GLU A 176 -3.18 5.87 -15.08
C GLU A 176 -4.50 5.98 -14.32
N LEU A 177 -5.54 6.54 -14.97
CA LEU A 177 -6.91 6.53 -14.50
C LEU A 177 -7.78 5.63 -15.37
N ALA A 178 -8.70 4.89 -14.74
CA ALA A 178 -9.69 4.05 -15.41
C ALA A 178 -11.05 4.16 -14.71
N THR A 179 -12.14 3.73 -15.33
CA THR A 179 -13.40 3.61 -14.58
C THR A 179 -13.30 2.55 -13.49
N VAL A 180 -14.09 2.65 -12.44
CA VAL A 180 -14.02 1.72 -11.30
C VAL A 180 -14.25 0.26 -11.73
N GLU A 181 -15.05 0.04 -12.78
CA GLU A 181 -15.33 -1.28 -13.35
C GLU A 181 -14.14 -1.81 -14.16
N GLN A 182 -13.30 -0.94 -14.69
CA GLN A 182 -12.22 -1.29 -15.63
C GLN A 182 -10.83 -1.28 -14.99
N VAL A 183 -10.66 -0.73 -13.81
CA VAL A 183 -9.35 -0.52 -13.19
C VAL A 183 -8.55 -1.83 -13.05
N VAL A 184 -9.18 -2.93 -12.66
CA VAL A 184 -8.52 -4.25 -12.57
C VAL A 184 -8.15 -4.76 -13.96
N GLN A 185 -9.08 -4.67 -14.92
CA GLN A 185 -8.81 -5.10 -16.30
C GLN A 185 -7.65 -4.32 -16.92
N ARG A 186 -7.57 -3.00 -16.67
CA ARG A 186 -6.45 -2.17 -17.13
C ARG A 186 -5.12 -2.61 -16.50
N ALA A 187 -5.13 -2.95 -15.20
CA ALA A 187 -3.95 -3.48 -14.51
C ALA A 187 -3.48 -4.82 -15.11
N VAL A 188 -4.41 -5.73 -15.42
CA VAL A 188 -4.12 -6.99 -16.10
C VAL A 188 -3.57 -6.74 -17.50
N MET A 189 -4.12 -5.78 -18.26
CA MET A 189 -3.61 -5.43 -19.59
C MET A 189 -2.19 -4.86 -19.53
N TRP A 190 -1.93 -3.91 -18.62
CA TRP A 190 -0.58 -3.38 -18.40
C TRP A 190 0.42 -4.49 -18.05
N MET A 191 0.05 -5.39 -17.14
CA MET A 191 0.87 -6.53 -16.77
C MET A 191 1.11 -7.47 -17.96
N THR A 192 0.07 -7.73 -18.76
CA THR A 192 0.19 -8.56 -19.97
C THR A 192 1.22 -7.97 -20.94
N ASP A 193 1.21 -6.66 -21.15
CA ASP A 193 2.18 -5.99 -22.03
C ASP A 193 3.60 -6.04 -21.45
N MET A 194 3.76 -5.84 -20.15
CA MET A 194 5.05 -5.98 -19.46
C MET A 194 5.62 -7.40 -19.63
N LEU A 195 4.78 -8.42 -19.50
CA LEU A 195 5.20 -9.84 -19.60
C LEU A 195 5.50 -10.33 -21.03
N LYS A 196 5.23 -9.53 -22.08
CA LYS A 196 5.69 -9.78 -23.45
C LYS A 196 7.19 -9.48 -23.64
N LEU A 197 7.78 -8.69 -22.75
CA LEU A 197 9.20 -8.34 -22.82
C LEU A 197 10.07 -9.57 -22.53
N PRO A 198 11.30 -9.65 -23.06
CA PRO A 198 12.27 -10.70 -22.75
C PRO A 198 12.47 -10.78 -21.22
N PRO A 199 12.08 -11.87 -20.54
CA PRO A 199 11.93 -11.89 -19.08
C PRO A 199 13.27 -11.65 -18.35
N ASN A 200 14.36 -12.22 -18.80
CA ASN A 200 15.65 -12.04 -18.14
C ASN A 200 16.13 -10.58 -18.16
N ALA A 201 15.99 -9.90 -19.31
CA ALA A 201 16.34 -8.49 -19.45
C ALA A 201 15.42 -7.59 -18.62
N MET A 202 14.11 -7.82 -18.71
CA MET A 202 13.11 -7.05 -17.98
C MET A 202 13.29 -7.18 -16.47
N LEU A 203 13.34 -8.40 -15.93
CA LEU A 203 13.47 -8.64 -14.49
C LEU A 203 14.80 -8.12 -13.93
N ARG A 204 15.93 -8.30 -14.66
CA ARG A 204 17.22 -7.77 -14.24
C ARG A 204 17.24 -6.25 -14.23
N THR A 205 16.70 -5.61 -15.28
CA THR A 205 16.59 -4.15 -15.34
C THR A 205 15.72 -3.62 -14.22
N ARG A 206 14.57 -4.27 -13.97
CA ARG A 206 13.67 -3.93 -12.87
C ARG A 206 14.37 -4.02 -11.52
N ALA A 207 15.11 -5.11 -11.25
CA ALA A 207 15.84 -5.29 -9.99
C ALA A 207 16.86 -4.16 -9.76
N ILE A 208 17.63 -3.78 -10.80
CA ILE A 208 18.60 -2.67 -10.71
C ILE A 208 17.87 -1.34 -10.48
N ALA A 209 16.81 -1.07 -11.23
CA ALA A 209 16.07 0.18 -11.15
C ALA A 209 15.33 0.39 -9.81
N ARG A 210 15.11 -0.68 -9.05
CA ARG A 210 14.41 -0.67 -7.74
C ARG A 210 15.32 -0.97 -6.56
N ALA A 211 16.64 -1.08 -6.79
CA ALA A 211 17.58 -1.45 -5.73
C ALA A 211 17.52 -0.49 -4.53
N ASP A 212 17.42 0.81 -4.79
CA ASP A 212 17.26 1.86 -3.80
C ASP A 212 15.99 1.70 -2.94
N LEU A 213 14.89 1.29 -3.58
CA LEU A 213 13.62 1.06 -2.89
C LEU A 213 13.65 -0.18 -2.00
N VAL A 214 14.46 -1.18 -2.35
CA VAL A 214 14.69 -2.36 -1.51
C VAL A 214 15.65 -2.03 -0.37
N GLU A 215 16.72 -1.29 -0.67
CA GLU A 215 17.77 -0.94 0.29
C GLU A 215 17.24 -0.11 1.47
N VAL A 216 16.27 0.79 1.22
CA VAL A 216 15.69 1.62 2.28
C VAL A 216 14.96 0.79 3.36
N TRP A 217 14.58 -0.46 3.06
CA TRP A 217 13.98 -1.36 4.03
C TRP A 217 15.01 -2.07 4.93
N GLY A 218 16.28 -2.16 4.56
CA GLY A 218 17.36 -2.73 5.35
C GLY A 218 17.01 -4.02 6.08
N ASP A 219 17.49 -4.17 7.30
CA ASP A 219 16.99 -5.18 8.24
C ASP A 219 15.69 -4.64 8.87
N THR A 220 14.56 -5.29 8.56
CA THR A 220 13.22 -4.87 9.00
C THR A 220 13.03 -4.86 10.53
N THR A 221 13.98 -5.40 11.31
CA THR A 221 13.95 -5.37 12.77
C THR A 221 14.24 -3.97 13.35
N ASP A 222 14.96 -3.12 12.60
CA ASP A 222 15.40 -1.78 13.04
C ASP A 222 14.64 -0.63 12.37
N LEU A 223 13.60 -0.92 11.57
CA LEU A 223 12.85 0.10 10.82
C LEU A 223 11.96 0.98 11.67
N LEU A 224 11.58 0.52 12.85
CA LEU A 224 10.84 1.31 13.80
C LEU A 224 11.84 2.11 14.64
N ASP A 225 11.93 3.40 14.35
CA ASP A 225 12.44 4.34 15.34
C ASP A 225 11.77 4.01 16.68
N PRO A 226 12.52 3.76 17.76
CA PRO A 226 11.95 3.51 19.08
C PRO A 226 10.90 4.55 19.47
N GLY A 227 11.05 5.81 19.02
CA GLY A 227 10.10 6.90 19.18
C GLY A 227 8.75 6.64 18.51
N PHE A 228 8.68 5.92 17.39
CA PHE A 228 7.43 5.69 16.66
C PHE A 228 6.37 4.94 17.50
N ILE A 229 6.80 3.93 18.25
CA ILE A 229 5.89 3.20 19.17
C ILE A 229 5.55 4.07 20.39
N ASP A 230 6.48 4.88 20.89
CA ASP A 230 6.21 5.82 21.98
C ASP A 230 5.20 6.87 21.54
N ASP A 231 5.34 7.42 20.34
CA ASP A 231 4.39 8.36 19.74
C ASP A 231 2.99 7.75 19.61
N PHE A 232 2.86 6.47 19.25
CA PHE A 232 1.56 5.80 19.20
C PHE A 232 0.86 5.80 20.56
N PHE A 233 1.60 5.64 21.67
CA PHE A 233 1.06 5.61 23.02
C PHE A 233 1.04 6.99 23.70
N ALA A 234 1.51 8.05 23.07
CA ALA A 234 1.41 9.41 23.58
C ALA A 234 -0.04 9.86 23.75
N ASP A 235 -0.31 10.67 24.77
CA ASP A 235 -1.66 11.15 25.10
C ASP A 235 -2.32 11.88 23.92
N GLU A 236 -1.57 12.66 23.16
CA GLU A 236 -2.05 13.36 21.96
C GLU A 236 -2.56 12.36 20.93
N THR A 237 -1.74 11.39 20.53
CA THR A 237 -2.09 10.37 19.54
C THR A 237 -3.27 9.51 20.01
N GLN A 238 -3.23 9.03 21.26
CA GLN A 238 -4.32 8.26 21.84
C GLN A 238 -5.64 9.04 21.90
N GLY A 239 -5.58 10.34 22.17
CA GLY A 239 -6.74 11.22 22.14
C GLY A 239 -7.37 11.31 20.74
N VAL A 240 -6.55 11.54 19.72
CA VAL A 240 -6.99 11.62 18.32
C VAL A 240 -7.55 10.28 17.84
N LEU A 241 -6.86 9.17 18.11
CA LEU A 241 -7.30 7.82 17.70
C LEU A 241 -8.64 7.43 18.36
N LYS A 242 -8.83 7.73 19.65
CA LYS A 242 -10.11 7.49 20.36
C LYS A 242 -11.25 8.31 19.75
N ALA A 243 -11.00 9.58 19.42
CA ALA A 243 -11.98 10.42 18.75
C ALA A 243 -12.35 9.90 17.36
N LEU A 244 -11.36 9.40 16.59
CA LEU A 244 -11.59 8.76 15.30
C LEU A 244 -12.49 7.52 15.45
N VAL A 245 -12.17 6.62 16.40
CA VAL A 245 -12.97 5.42 16.66
C VAL A 245 -14.40 5.75 17.07
N ALA A 246 -14.60 6.78 17.93
CA ALA A 246 -15.93 7.23 18.31
C ALA A 246 -16.74 7.70 17.10
N ARG A 247 -16.13 8.48 16.20
CA ARG A 247 -16.76 8.94 14.95
C ARG A 247 -17.10 7.81 13.98
N LEU A 248 -16.28 6.76 13.90
CA LEU A 248 -16.54 5.59 13.06
C LEU A 248 -17.74 4.76 13.57
N LYS A 249 -17.95 4.71 14.89
CA LYS A 249 -19.07 3.98 15.52
C LYS A 249 -20.40 4.74 15.44
N SER A 250 -20.38 6.04 15.16
CA SER A 250 -21.58 6.88 15.07
C SER A 250 -22.18 6.97 13.65
N LYS A 251 -21.54 6.35 12.68
CA LYS A 251 -22.00 6.21 11.29
C LYS A 251 -22.62 4.85 11.03
#